data_2a30ff33ece76f07c0f954de5ddb00c8
#
_entry.id   2a30ff33ece76f07c0f954de5ddb00c8
#
_cell.length_a   1.000
_cell.length_b   1.000
_cell.length_c   1.000
_cell.angle_alpha   90.00
_cell.angle_beta   90.00
_cell.angle_gamma   90.00
#
_symmetry.space_group_name_H-M   'P 1'
#
loop_
_entity.id
_entity.type
_entity.pdbx_description
1 polymer ?
#
loop_
_entity_poly.entity_id
_entity_poly.type
_entity_poly.pdbx_seq_one_letter_code
_entity_poly.pdbx_strand_id
1 'polypeptide(L)'
;MNPIVLINGKEQSKISIFSRNMQYGDGLFETCVAKGNQILFWSSHFERLNIGCERLNIKNVDESDWISDIKNAFALSTHSNCIVKLILSRGDSSRGYGYKDDIVPVRVVIISEIKKTVVNNSFSLEYSDSGYHSNPQLAGIKHCNRLEQILARSNLSSDEGIMLDENENIISVTQGNIYLIIGNTLLTPKLDKCGVVGSRRSLILELAKSLNIEAKEDLISADKLKQADEVFISNSVIGIQSVKSIEGDSLSDNPLTEEIKAAFKGKTQDIKSWTCF
;
A
#
# COMPACT_ATOMS: atom_id res chain seq x y z
N MET A 1 -10.29 -7.79 20.47
CA MET A 1 -11.68 -7.36 20.15
C MET A 1 -11.95 -7.67 18.68
N ASN A 2 -13.24 -7.89 18.33
CA ASN A 2 -13.60 -8.07 16.93
C ASN A 2 -13.43 -6.74 16.16
N PRO A 3 -13.04 -6.76 14.89
CA PRO A 3 -12.98 -5.55 14.09
C PRO A 3 -14.37 -4.94 13.92
N ILE A 4 -14.44 -3.62 13.85
CA ILE A 4 -15.65 -2.88 13.51
C ILE A 4 -15.79 -2.87 12.00
N VAL A 5 -16.95 -3.22 11.50
CA VAL A 5 -17.22 -3.33 10.05
C VAL A 5 -18.48 -2.57 9.70
N LEU A 6 -18.35 -1.60 8.80
CA LEU A 6 -19.47 -0.91 8.19
C LEU A 6 -19.51 -1.20 6.70
N ILE A 7 -20.73 -1.43 6.17
CA ILE A 7 -20.98 -1.55 4.73
C ILE A 7 -22.01 -0.48 4.35
N ASN A 8 -21.63 0.43 3.45
CA ASN A 8 -22.45 1.59 3.07
C ASN A 8 -22.95 2.36 4.32
N GLY A 9 -22.07 2.61 5.28
CA GLY A 9 -22.34 3.34 6.52
C GLY A 9 -23.14 2.60 7.58
N LYS A 10 -23.52 1.35 7.36
CA LYS A 10 -24.29 0.54 8.33
C LYS A 10 -23.43 -0.55 8.95
N GLU A 11 -23.52 -0.72 10.27
CA GLU A 11 -22.82 -1.79 10.98
C GLU A 11 -23.34 -3.16 10.53
N GLN A 12 -22.52 -3.87 9.79
CA GLN A 12 -22.80 -5.23 9.31
C GLN A 12 -21.50 -5.87 8.80
N SER A 13 -21.43 -7.22 8.87
CA SER A 13 -20.26 -7.99 8.45
C SER A 13 -20.53 -8.99 7.33
N LYS A 14 -21.72 -8.93 6.72
CA LYS A 14 -22.10 -9.83 5.63
C LYS A 14 -22.16 -9.06 4.33
N ILE A 15 -21.48 -9.58 3.31
CA ILE A 15 -21.51 -9.06 1.94
C ILE A 15 -22.28 -10.06 1.05
N SER A 16 -22.90 -9.53 0.01
CA SER A 16 -23.60 -10.34 -1.00
C SER A 16 -22.64 -11.28 -1.73
N ILE A 17 -23.05 -12.52 -1.95
CA ILE A 17 -22.32 -13.46 -2.82
C ILE A 17 -22.30 -13.00 -4.29
N PHE A 18 -23.19 -12.08 -4.67
CA PHE A 18 -23.23 -11.46 -6.00
C PHE A 18 -22.32 -10.25 -6.11
N SER A 19 -21.61 -9.86 -5.01
CA SER A 19 -20.61 -8.82 -5.07
C SER A 19 -19.51 -9.17 -6.08
N ARG A 20 -19.26 -8.28 -7.02
CA ARG A 20 -18.24 -8.46 -8.05
C ARG A 20 -16.83 -8.54 -7.45
N ASN A 21 -16.61 -7.85 -6.33
CA ASN A 21 -15.34 -7.98 -5.60
C ASN A 21 -15.16 -9.38 -5.00
N MET A 22 -16.24 -9.99 -4.49
CA MET A 22 -16.22 -11.36 -3.98
C MET A 22 -15.97 -12.37 -5.10
N GLN A 23 -16.63 -12.20 -6.26
CA GLN A 23 -16.57 -13.16 -7.37
C GLN A 23 -15.32 -13.01 -8.23
N TYR A 24 -14.84 -11.78 -8.44
CA TYR A 24 -13.81 -11.46 -9.45
C TYR A 24 -12.67 -10.60 -8.92
N GLY A 25 -12.72 -10.15 -7.67
CA GLY A 25 -11.78 -9.14 -7.17
C GLY A 25 -11.98 -7.77 -7.85
N ASP A 26 -13.16 -7.51 -8.42
CA ASP A 26 -13.50 -6.27 -9.14
C ASP A 26 -13.76 -5.14 -8.14
N GLY A 27 -12.67 -4.57 -7.65
CA GLY A 27 -12.66 -3.55 -6.61
C GLY A 27 -11.27 -3.08 -6.24
N LEU A 28 -11.24 -2.12 -5.35
CA LEU A 28 -10.05 -1.41 -4.86
C LEU A 28 -10.02 -1.48 -3.34
N PHE A 29 -8.83 -1.26 -2.75
CA PHE A 29 -8.74 -1.13 -1.31
C PHE A 29 -7.65 -0.17 -0.87
N GLU A 30 -7.83 0.39 0.33
CA GLU A 30 -6.83 1.20 1.02
C GLU A 30 -6.58 0.65 2.43
N THR A 31 -5.41 0.99 2.98
CA THR A 31 -5.05 0.63 4.35
C THR A 31 -4.38 1.83 4.99
N CYS A 32 -5.06 2.47 5.92
CA CYS A 32 -4.66 3.73 6.52
C CYS A 32 -4.31 3.52 7.99
N VAL A 33 -3.31 4.23 8.49
CA VAL A 33 -3.05 4.35 9.93
C VAL A 33 -3.93 5.45 10.49
N ALA A 34 -4.57 5.18 11.62
CA ALA A 34 -5.38 6.15 12.33
C ALA A 34 -4.99 6.26 13.80
N LYS A 35 -5.17 7.47 14.36
CA LYS A 35 -4.98 7.79 15.77
C LYS A 35 -6.17 8.59 16.27
N GLY A 36 -6.91 8.05 17.24
CA GLY A 36 -8.22 8.59 17.60
C GLY A 36 -9.13 8.62 16.37
N ASN A 37 -9.68 9.80 16.07
CA ASN A 37 -10.51 10.02 14.89
C ASN A 37 -9.74 10.69 13.73
N GLN A 38 -8.43 10.53 13.66
CA GLN A 38 -7.59 11.13 12.62
C GLN A 38 -6.92 10.05 11.77
N ILE A 39 -6.87 10.26 10.45
CA ILE A 39 -6.18 9.40 9.50
C ILE A 39 -4.95 10.10 8.96
N LEU A 40 -3.81 9.39 8.97
CA LEU A 40 -2.54 9.87 8.45
C LEU A 40 -2.54 9.89 6.91
N PHE A 41 -2.24 11.07 6.33
CA PHE A 41 -2.14 11.31 4.87
C PHE A 41 -3.39 10.84 4.10
N TRP A 42 -4.57 11.15 4.59
CA TRP A 42 -5.85 10.79 3.97
C TRP A 42 -5.92 11.16 2.47
N SER A 43 -5.52 12.38 2.12
CA SER A 43 -5.57 12.86 0.72
C SER A 43 -4.87 11.91 -0.25
N SER A 44 -3.68 11.41 0.11
CA SER A 44 -2.93 10.49 -0.77
C SER A 44 -3.60 9.11 -0.92
N HIS A 45 -4.34 8.67 0.10
CA HIS A 45 -5.12 7.44 0.03
C HIS A 45 -6.36 7.63 -0.85
N PHE A 46 -7.07 8.74 -0.65
CA PHE A 46 -8.28 9.04 -1.41
C PHE A 46 -7.97 9.32 -2.89
N GLU A 47 -6.91 10.06 -3.19
CA GLU A 47 -6.42 10.29 -4.55
C GLU A 47 -6.11 8.97 -5.26
N ARG A 48 -5.37 8.05 -4.62
CA ARG A 48 -5.05 6.75 -5.22
C ARG A 48 -6.31 5.90 -5.44
N LEU A 49 -7.26 5.95 -4.52
CA LEU A 49 -8.55 5.27 -4.68
C LEU A 49 -9.31 5.80 -5.92
N ASN A 50 -9.34 7.12 -6.11
CA ASN A 50 -9.99 7.75 -7.26
C ASN A 50 -9.30 7.41 -8.58
N ILE A 51 -7.96 7.46 -8.63
CA ILE A 51 -7.19 7.00 -9.79
C ILE A 51 -7.55 5.54 -10.14
N GLY A 52 -7.70 4.70 -9.12
CA GLY A 52 -8.15 3.32 -9.31
C GLY A 52 -9.57 3.22 -9.86
N CYS A 53 -10.49 4.06 -9.38
CA CYS A 53 -11.87 4.13 -9.89
C CYS A 53 -11.89 4.52 -11.36
N GLU A 54 -11.18 5.56 -11.74
CA GLU A 54 -11.05 6.00 -13.14
C GLU A 54 -10.47 4.90 -14.02
N ARG A 55 -9.37 4.27 -13.59
CA ARG A 55 -8.68 3.22 -14.33
C ARG A 55 -9.55 1.96 -14.56
N LEU A 56 -10.33 1.58 -13.56
CA LEU A 56 -11.24 0.43 -13.63
C LEU A 56 -12.65 0.80 -14.13
N ASN A 57 -12.90 2.08 -14.41
CA ASN A 57 -14.24 2.58 -14.73
C ASN A 57 -15.28 2.16 -13.67
N ILE A 58 -14.90 2.27 -12.38
CA ILE A 58 -15.83 2.14 -11.26
C ILE A 58 -16.41 3.51 -10.97
N LYS A 59 -17.73 3.61 -10.83
CA LYS A 59 -18.39 4.88 -10.49
C LYS A 59 -17.75 5.47 -9.23
N ASN A 60 -17.28 6.70 -9.34
CA ASN A 60 -16.69 7.40 -8.20
C ASN A 60 -17.69 7.51 -7.05
N VAL A 61 -17.16 7.37 -5.86
CA VAL A 61 -17.88 7.62 -4.60
C VAL A 61 -17.37 8.94 -4.04
N ASP A 62 -18.28 9.83 -3.67
CA ASP A 62 -17.92 11.11 -3.11
C ASP A 62 -17.10 10.98 -1.82
N GLU A 63 -16.13 11.84 -1.63
CA GLU A 63 -15.30 11.86 -0.42
C GLU A 63 -16.16 12.00 0.84
N SER A 64 -17.24 12.77 0.77
CA SER A 64 -18.20 12.97 1.86
C SER A 64 -18.85 11.67 2.34
N ASP A 65 -19.13 10.73 1.43
CA ASP A 65 -19.67 9.43 1.79
C ASP A 65 -18.66 8.60 2.59
N TRP A 66 -17.38 8.59 2.14
CA TRP A 66 -16.30 7.93 2.88
C TRP A 66 -16.08 8.58 4.25
N ILE A 67 -16.08 9.92 4.30
CA ILE A 67 -15.95 10.66 5.56
C ILE A 67 -17.07 10.28 6.52
N SER A 68 -18.32 10.22 6.05
CA SER A 68 -19.47 9.82 6.85
C SER A 68 -19.33 8.39 7.39
N ASP A 69 -18.98 7.43 6.51
CA ASP A 69 -18.81 6.03 6.89
C ASP A 69 -17.66 5.85 7.91
N ILE A 70 -16.54 6.55 7.73
CA ILE A 70 -15.38 6.51 8.63
C ILE A 70 -15.72 7.13 9.99
N LYS A 71 -16.42 8.28 10.02
CA LYS A 71 -16.91 8.89 11.27
C LYS A 71 -17.78 7.92 12.07
N ASN A 72 -18.74 7.30 11.39
CA ASN A 72 -19.63 6.32 12.03
C ASN A 72 -18.83 5.13 12.58
N ALA A 73 -17.80 4.66 11.84
CA ALA A 73 -16.94 3.59 12.30
C ALA A 73 -16.09 4.00 13.52
N PHE A 74 -15.53 5.22 13.53
CA PHE A 74 -14.79 5.73 14.69
C PHE A 74 -15.69 5.88 15.93
N ALA A 75 -16.95 6.30 15.78
CA ALA A 75 -17.89 6.42 16.89
C ALA A 75 -18.16 5.08 17.60
N LEU A 76 -18.00 3.95 16.89
CA LEU A 76 -18.11 2.60 17.43
C LEU A 76 -16.78 2.06 17.99
N SER A 77 -15.66 2.73 17.67
CA SER A 77 -14.33 2.24 18.01
C SER A 77 -13.86 2.77 19.37
N THR A 78 -13.25 1.88 20.16
CA THR A 78 -12.56 2.24 21.41
C THR A 78 -11.03 2.29 21.21
N HIS A 79 -10.53 2.05 19.99
CA HIS A 79 -9.10 1.98 19.72
C HIS A 79 -8.51 3.39 19.52
N SER A 80 -7.47 3.72 20.30
CA SER A 80 -6.74 4.97 20.16
C SER A 80 -5.75 4.95 18.98
N ASN A 81 -5.26 3.77 18.59
CA ASN A 81 -4.41 3.55 17.42
C ASN A 81 -4.95 2.35 16.66
N CYS A 82 -5.27 2.53 15.40
CA CYS A 82 -5.92 1.49 14.62
C CYS A 82 -5.55 1.56 13.13
N ILE A 83 -5.88 0.49 12.43
CA ILE A 83 -5.87 0.42 10.98
C ILE A 83 -7.30 0.64 10.49
N VAL A 84 -7.47 1.56 9.58
CA VAL A 84 -8.69 1.75 8.80
C VAL A 84 -8.46 1.14 7.43
N LYS A 85 -9.14 0.03 7.14
CA LYS A 85 -9.14 -0.58 5.81
C LYS A 85 -10.41 -0.18 5.08
N LEU A 86 -10.25 0.38 3.90
CA LEU A 86 -11.34 0.70 3.00
C LEU A 86 -11.36 -0.31 1.88
N ILE A 87 -12.54 -0.79 1.49
CA ILE A 87 -12.71 -1.62 0.31
C ILE A 87 -13.86 -1.03 -0.50
N LEU A 88 -13.62 -0.86 -1.79
CA LEU A 88 -14.64 -0.45 -2.76
C LEU A 88 -14.86 -1.60 -3.74
N SER A 89 -16.06 -2.18 -3.73
CA SER A 89 -16.51 -3.10 -4.76
C SER A 89 -17.25 -2.31 -5.84
N ARG A 90 -17.10 -2.71 -7.10
CA ARG A 90 -17.98 -2.16 -8.16
C ARG A 90 -19.46 -2.28 -7.83
N GLY A 91 -19.87 -3.28 -7.05
CA GLY A 91 -21.25 -3.55 -6.66
C GLY A 91 -21.66 -5.00 -6.93
N ASP A 92 -22.95 -5.25 -6.91
CA ASP A 92 -23.52 -6.56 -7.14
C ASP A 92 -23.96 -6.72 -8.59
N SER A 93 -23.68 -7.87 -9.20
CA SER A 93 -24.15 -8.19 -10.53
C SER A 93 -24.49 -9.67 -10.67
N SER A 94 -25.30 -10.00 -11.68
CA SER A 94 -25.51 -11.37 -12.11
C SER A 94 -24.22 -11.96 -12.70
N ARG A 95 -24.27 -13.22 -13.10
CA ARG A 95 -23.17 -13.97 -13.71
C ARG A 95 -22.53 -13.24 -14.91
N GLY A 96 -21.20 -13.30 -15.01
CA GLY A 96 -20.40 -12.87 -16.15
C GLY A 96 -19.58 -11.62 -15.87
N TYR A 97 -18.65 -11.32 -16.78
CA TYR A 97 -17.71 -10.20 -16.61
C TYR A 97 -18.32 -8.84 -16.98
N GLY A 98 -19.34 -8.82 -17.83
CA GLY A 98 -20.08 -7.60 -18.15
C GLY A 98 -20.84 -7.07 -16.94
N TYR A 99 -21.06 -5.77 -16.90
CA TYR A 99 -21.86 -5.10 -15.88
C TYR A 99 -22.68 -3.98 -16.51
N LYS A 100 -23.72 -3.54 -15.79
CA LYS A 100 -24.57 -2.43 -16.23
C LYS A 100 -24.01 -1.10 -15.74
N ASP A 101 -24.27 -0.02 -16.47
CA ASP A 101 -23.80 1.33 -16.10
C ASP A 101 -24.44 1.87 -14.82
N ASP A 102 -25.61 1.35 -14.44
CA ASP A 102 -26.35 1.73 -13.24
C ASP A 102 -25.94 0.97 -11.99
N ILE A 103 -24.90 0.10 -12.07
CA ILE A 103 -24.39 -0.64 -10.92
C ILE A 103 -23.91 0.33 -9.81
N VAL A 104 -24.32 0.05 -8.57
CA VAL A 104 -24.01 0.89 -7.41
C VAL A 104 -22.82 0.31 -6.66
N PRO A 105 -21.74 1.09 -6.50
CA PRO A 105 -20.59 0.65 -5.72
C PRO A 105 -20.94 0.36 -4.27
N VAL A 106 -20.25 -0.61 -3.68
CA VAL A 106 -20.37 -0.97 -2.26
C VAL A 106 -19.10 -0.57 -1.53
N ARG A 107 -19.25 0.28 -0.53
CA ARG A 107 -18.17 0.71 0.36
C ARG A 107 -18.11 -0.18 1.59
N VAL A 108 -16.90 -0.56 2.00
CA VAL A 108 -16.66 -1.24 3.26
C VAL A 108 -15.60 -0.48 4.04
N VAL A 109 -15.88 -0.16 5.29
CA VAL A 109 -14.92 0.41 6.25
C VAL A 109 -14.70 -0.62 7.36
N ILE A 110 -13.43 -0.98 7.60
CA ILE A 110 -13.06 -1.91 8.66
C ILE A 110 -12.07 -1.20 9.57
N ILE A 111 -12.36 -1.13 10.87
CA ILE A 111 -11.42 -0.66 11.89
C ILE A 111 -10.93 -1.86 12.70
N SER A 112 -9.62 -1.99 12.79
CA SER A 112 -8.96 -3.02 13.58
C SER A 112 -7.80 -2.45 14.39
N GLU A 113 -7.53 -3.04 15.54
CA GLU A 113 -6.39 -2.68 16.38
C GLU A 113 -5.06 -2.88 15.63
N ILE A 114 -4.13 -1.95 15.80
CA ILE A 114 -2.74 -2.18 15.39
C ILE A 114 -2.15 -3.19 16.38
N LYS A 115 -1.96 -4.42 15.93
CA LYS A 115 -1.17 -5.38 16.70
C LYS A 115 0.24 -4.80 16.84
N LYS A 116 0.73 -4.69 18.08
CA LYS A 116 2.15 -4.40 18.33
C LYS A 116 2.97 -5.56 17.75
N THR A 117 3.35 -5.46 16.49
CA THR A 117 4.44 -6.27 15.96
C THR A 117 5.70 -5.87 16.72
N VAL A 118 6.51 -6.83 17.10
CA VAL A 118 7.89 -6.57 17.54
C VAL A 118 8.50 -5.73 16.41
N VAL A 119 8.88 -4.48 16.73
CA VAL A 119 9.50 -3.60 15.74
C VAL A 119 10.88 -4.19 15.51
N ASN A 120 11.02 -5.05 14.50
CA ASN A 120 12.33 -5.32 13.93
C ASN A 120 12.83 -3.99 13.37
N ASN A 121 13.92 -3.46 13.91
CA ASN A 121 14.51 -2.21 13.46
C ASN A 121 15.05 -2.31 12.02
N SER A 122 15.11 -3.51 11.46
CA SER A 122 15.63 -3.80 10.14
C SER A 122 15.01 -5.09 9.58
N PHE A 123 14.80 -5.12 8.27
CA PHE A 123 14.17 -6.23 7.56
C PHE A 123 15.19 -7.09 6.83
N SER A 124 14.91 -8.38 6.72
CA SER A 124 15.56 -9.31 5.80
C SER A 124 14.69 -9.51 4.58
N LEU A 125 15.31 -9.58 3.41
CA LEU A 125 14.62 -9.83 2.14
C LEU A 125 15.16 -11.11 1.48
N GLU A 126 14.29 -11.78 0.73
CA GLU A 126 14.65 -12.85 -0.20
C GLU A 126 13.88 -12.68 -1.51
N TYR A 127 14.32 -13.28 -2.59
CA TYR A 127 13.53 -13.27 -3.82
C TYR A 127 12.34 -14.20 -3.68
N SER A 128 11.18 -13.72 -4.13
CA SER A 128 9.96 -14.51 -4.14
C SER A 128 9.92 -15.43 -5.36
N ASP A 129 9.40 -16.65 -5.19
CA ASP A 129 9.15 -17.60 -6.29
C ASP A 129 8.03 -17.12 -7.25
N SER A 130 7.22 -16.15 -6.83
CA SER A 130 6.12 -15.59 -7.63
C SER A 130 6.37 -14.11 -7.90
N GLY A 131 6.19 -13.72 -9.15
CA GLY A 131 6.37 -12.34 -9.62
C GLY A 131 5.07 -11.71 -10.13
N TYR A 132 5.23 -10.55 -10.74
CA TYR A 132 4.18 -9.80 -11.41
C TYR A 132 4.11 -10.17 -12.89
N HIS A 133 2.88 -10.17 -13.41
CA HIS A 133 2.62 -10.14 -14.85
C HIS A 133 2.34 -8.71 -15.30
N SER A 134 2.90 -8.34 -16.44
CA SER A 134 2.72 -7.00 -17.00
C SER A 134 1.27 -6.76 -17.41
N ASN A 135 0.67 -5.75 -16.81
CA ASN A 135 -0.64 -5.23 -17.22
C ASN A 135 -0.70 -3.72 -16.96
N PRO A 136 -0.35 -2.88 -17.96
CA PRO A 136 -0.33 -1.43 -17.81
C PRO A 136 -1.67 -0.81 -17.38
N GLN A 137 -2.80 -1.49 -17.64
CA GLN A 137 -4.11 -1.01 -17.21
C GLN A 137 -4.32 -1.19 -15.69
N LEU A 138 -3.65 -2.16 -15.07
CA LEU A 138 -3.71 -2.41 -13.63
C LEU A 138 -2.50 -1.85 -12.87
N ALA A 139 -1.48 -1.41 -13.60
CA ALA A 139 -0.26 -0.86 -13.02
C ALA A 139 -0.53 0.36 -12.14
N GLY A 140 0.11 0.43 -10.99
CA GLY A 140 0.03 1.54 -10.04
C GLY A 140 -1.19 1.53 -9.12
N ILE A 141 -2.33 0.96 -9.52
CA ILE A 141 -3.55 0.96 -8.71
C ILE A 141 -3.57 -0.16 -7.66
N LYS A 142 -4.32 0.06 -6.58
CA LYS A 142 -4.41 -0.90 -5.47
C LYS A 142 -5.72 -1.70 -5.57
N HIS A 143 -5.83 -2.54 -6.62
CA HIS A 143 -6.99 -3.41 -6.87
C HIS A 143 -7.03 -4.62 -5.93
N CYS A 144 -8.18 -5.30 -5.82
CA CYS A 144 -8.37 -6.42 -4.89
C CYS A 144 -7.79 -7.76 -5.35
N ASN A 145 -7.35 -7.88 -6.61
CA ASN A 145 -6.68 -9.09 -7.08
C ASN A 145 -5.24 -9.14 -6.55
N ARG A 146 -5.00 -9.94 -5.53
CA ARG A 146 -3.71 -10.03 -4.81
C ARG A 146 -3.14 -11.45 -4.74
N LEU A 147 -3.54 -12.32 -5.66
CA LEU A 147 -3.04 -13.70 -5.68
C LEU A 147 -1.52 -13.76 -5.90
N GLU A 148 -0.96 -12.89 -6.74
CA GLU A 148 0.48 -12.80 -6.94
C GLU A 148 1.21 -12.54 -5.61
N GLN A 149 0.74 -11.56 -4.81
CA GLN A 149 1.32 -11.23 -3.51
C GLN A 149 1.09 -12.31 -2.46
N ILE A 150 -0.05 -13.00 -2.51
CA ILE A 150 -0.36 -14.12 -1.61
C ILE A 150 0.57 -15.30 -1.90
N LEU A 151 0.74 -15.66 -3.18
CA LEU A 151 1.65 -16.72 -3.60
C LEU A 151 3.10 -16.35 -3.28
N ALA A 152 3.50 -15.12 -3.60
CA ALA A 152 4.83 -14.59 -3.29
C ALA A 152 5.19 -14.68 -1.80
N ARG A 153 4.18 -14.57 -0.91
CA ARG A 153 4.40 -14.60 0.53
C ARG A 153 4.29 -15.99 1.16
N SER A 154 3.74 -16.98 0.46
CA SER A 154 3.39 -18.26 1.06
C SER A 154 4.58 -19.08 1.55
N ASN A 155 5.76 -18.91 0.93
CA ASN A 155 6.97 -19.70 1.20
C ASN A 155 8.14 -18.89 1.76
N LEU A 156 7.92 -17.61 2.14
CA LEU A 156 9.00 -16.75 2.63
C LEU A 156 9.51 -17.19 4.00
N SER A 157 10.82 -17.25 4.13
CA SER A 157 11.55 -17.38 5.40
C SER A 157 12.01 -16.01 5.95
N SER A 158 12.17 -15.02 5.07
CA SER A 158 12.53 -13.64 5.40
C SER A 158 11.31 -12.79 5.76
N ASP A 159 11.54 -11.56 6.23
CA ASP A 159 10.47 -10.62 6.62
C ASP A 159 9.61 -10.18 5.43
N GLU A 160 10.23 -10.05 4.22
CA GLU A 160 9.55 -9.68 2.97
C GLU A 160 10.21 -10.36 1.76
N GLY A 161 9.40 -10.56 0.70
CA GLY A 161 9.86 -11.11 -0.58
C GLY A 161 9.97 -10.05 -1.66
N ILE A 162 11.10 -10.05 -2.37
CA ILE A 162 11.32 -9.21 -3.56
C ILE A 162 10.55 -9.83 -4.73
N MET A 163 9.65 -9.06 -5.34
CA MET A 163 8.85 -9.48 -6.48
C MET A 163 9.39 -8.87 -7.77
N LEU A 164 9.60 -9.71 -8.76
CA LEU A 164 10.09 -9.35 -10.10
C LEU A 164 8.94 -9.30 -11.12
N ASP A 165 9.17 -8.65 -12.25
CA ASP A 165 8.35 -8.82 -13.45
C ASP A 165 8.86 -9.98 -14.32
N GLU A 166 8.20 -10.25 -15.45
CA GLU A 166 8.59 -11.29 -16.41
C GLU A 166 9.93 -11.03 -17.12
N ASN A 167 10.52 -9.85 -16.96
CA ASN A 167 11.83 -9.48 -17.49
C ASN A 167 12.90 -9.41 -16.39
N GLU A 168 12.63 -10.02 -15.23
CA GLU A 168 13.51 -10.04 -14.06
C GLU A 168 13.84 -8.67 -13.47
N ASN A 169 13.02 -7.64 -13.75
CA ASN A 169 13.16 -6.35 -13.08
C ASN A 169 12.48 -6.40 -11.70
N ILE A 170 13.13 -5.82 -10.73
CA ILE A 170 12.57 -5.65 -9.38
C ILE A 170 11.44 -4.62 -9.45
N ILE A 171 10.29 -4.97 -8.89
CA ILE A 171 9.08 -4.14 -8.90
C ILE A 171 8.73 -3.64 -7.50
N SER A 172 8.70 -4.53 -6.53
CA SER A 172 8.33 -4.20 -5.15
C SER A 172 8.75 -5.31 -4.19
N VAL A 173 8.47 -5.12 -2.90
CA VAL A 173 8.31 -6.26 -1.99
C VAL A 173 6.83 -6.65 -1.90
N THR A 174 6.52 -7.79 -1.25
CA THR A 174 5.16 -8.34 -1.23
C THR A 174 4.11 -7.37 -0.68
N GLN A 175 4.48 -6.53 0.30
CA GLN A 175 3.56 -5.59 0.95
C GLN A 175 4.05 -4.13 0.95
N GLY A 176 5.07 -3.78 0.14
CA GLY A 176 5.63 -2.43 0.14
C GLY A 176 6.38 -2.07 -1.13
N ASN A 177 6.73 -0.79 -1.28
CA ASN A 177 7.66 -0.34 -2.29
C ASN A 177 9.10 -0.55 -1.80
N ILE A 178 10.02 -0.78 -2.72
CA ILE A 178 11.45 -0.93 -2.47
C ILE A 178 12.22 0.26 -3.03
N TYR A 179 13.30 0.62 -2.36
CA TYR A 179 14.18 1.73 -2.69
C TYR A 179 15.63 1.31 -2.49
N LEU A 180 16.48 1.76 -3.38
CA LEU A 180 17.93 1.52 -3.36
C LEU A 180 18.65 2.85 -3.31
N ILE A 181 19.72 2.95 -2.53
CA ILE A 181 20.64 4.08 -2.56
C ILE A 181 21.96 3.57 -3.15
N ILE A 182 22.43 4.26 -4.20
CA ILE A 182 23.74 4.03 -4.82
C ILE A 182 24.47 5.36 -4.84
N GLY A 183 25.55 5.47 -4.09
CA GLY A 183 26.23 6.75 -3.84
C GLY A 183 25.27 7.76 -3.21
N ASN A 184 24.98 8.85 -3.89
CA ASN A 184 24.02 9.87 -3.43
C ASN A 184 22.72 9.88 -4.26
N THR A 185 22.32 8.73 -4.82
CA THR A 185 21.12 8.62 -5.65
C THR A 185 20.16 7.58 -5.07
N LEU A 186 18.93 8.01 -4.77
CA LEU A 186 17.80 7.16 -4.42
C LEU A 186 17.11 6.67 -5.71
N LEU A 187 17.03 5.38 -5.88
CA LEU A 187 16.34 4.72 -6.97
C LEU A 187 15.11 3.97 -6.44
N THR A 188 14.03 3.98 -7.21
CA THR A 188 12.86 3.13 -6.97
C THR A 188 12.30 2.63 -8.29
N PRO A 189 11.72 1.41 -8.34
CA PRO A 189 11.22 0.83 -9.58
C PRO A 189 10.18 1.70 -10.29
N LYS A 190 10.21 1.76 -11.62
CA LYS A 190 9.08 2.22 -12.42
C LYS A 190 7.91 1.27 -12.26
N LEU A 191 6.71 1.82 -12.11
CA LEU A 191 5.49 1.06 -11.88
C LEU A 191 4.45 1.33 -12.99
N ASP A 192 4.91 1.43 -14.22
CA ASP A 192 4.11 1.70 -15.42
C ASP A 192 3.54 0.43 -16.08
N LYS A 193 4.07 -0.75 -15.72
CA LYS A 193 3.62 -2.04 -16.26
C LYS A 193 2.94 -2.92 -15.23
N CYS A 194 3.34 -2.86 -13.99
CA CYS A 194 2.79 -3.65 -12.87
C CYS A 194 3.13 -3.01 -11.52
N GLY A 195 2.73 -3.64 -10.42
CA GLY A 195 2.97 -3.15 -9.07
C GLY A 195 1.95 -2.13 -8.57
N VAL A 196 2.19 -1.56 -7.39
CA VAL A 196 1.33 -0.56 -6.74
C VAL A 196 2.13 0.69 -6.41
N VAL A 197 1.69 1.84 -6.89
CA VAL A 197 2.24 3.14 -6.47
C VAL A 197 1.83 3.40 -5.02
N GLY A 198 2.80 3.29 -4.11
CA GLY A 198 2.58 3.50 -2.68
C GLY A 198 2.15 4.94 -2.37
N SER A 199 1.17 5.10 -1.47
CA SER A 199 0.69 6.43 -1.04
C SER A 199 1.74 7.27 -0.30
N ARG A 200 2.91 6.72 0.00
CA ARG A 200 4.05 7.42 0.62
C ARG A 200 5.20 7.65 -0.37
N ARG A 201 5.11 7.07 -1.55
CA ARG A 201 6.23 7.02 -2.50
C ARG A 201 6.66 8.41 -2.99
N SER A 202 5.72 9.25 -3.39
CA SER A 202 6.01 10.63 -3.81
C SER A 202 6.65 11.44 -2.68
N LEU A 203 6.09 11.37 -1.46
CA LEU A 203 6.63 12.03 -0.30
C LEU A 203 8.07 11.59 0.01
N ILE A 204 8.38 10.29 -0.11
CA ILE A 204 9.75 9.78 0.13
C ILE A 204 10.72 10.35 -0.91
N LEU A 205 10.33 10.38 -2.19
CA LEU A 205 11.15 10.97 -3.25
C LEU A 205 11.37 12.47 -3.06
N GLU A 206 10.35 13.20 -2.61
CA GLU A 206 10.45 14.63 -2.28
C GLU A 206 11.36 14.88 -1.08
N LEU A 207 11.27 14.06 -0.03
CA LEU A 207 12.13 14.15 1.15
C LEU A 207 13.59 13.89 0.78
N ALA A 208 13.88 12.86 -0.01
CA ALA A 208 15.24 12.59 -0.49
C ALA A 208 15.82 13.82 -1.21
N LYS A 209 15.07 14.42 -2.15
CA LYS A 209 15.49 15.64 -2.84
C LYS A 209 15.72 16.81 -1.88
N SER A 210 14.88 16.98 -0.86
CA SER A 210 15.06 18.03 0.15
C SER A 210 16.32 17.85 1.01
N LEU A 211 16.84 16.63 1.09
CA LEU A 211 18.08 16.25 1.74
C LEU A 211 19.30 16.29 0.80
N ASN A 212 19.14 16.84 -0.41
CA ASN A 212 20.14 16.84 -1.49
C ASN A 212 20.56 15.44 -1.97
N ILE A 213 19.67 14.46 -1.85
CA ILE A 213 19.83 13.13 -2.44
C ILE A 213 19.08 13.14 -3.77
N GLU A 214 19.79 12.84 -4.88
CA GLU A 214 19.12 12.68 -6.17
C GLU A 214 18.07 11.55 -6.06
N ALA A 215 16.86 11.76 -6.58
CA ALA A 215 15.80 10.74 -6.48
C ALA A 215 15.09 10.55 -7.82
N LYS A 216 15.06 9.32 -8.30
CA LYS A 216 14.47 8.97 -9.60
C LYS A 216 13.85 7.57 -9.62
N GLU A 217 12.94 7.40 -10.56
CA GLU A 217 12.36 6.12 -10.93
C GLU A 217 13.16 5.49 -12.06
N ASP A 218 13.48 4.19 -11.96
CA ASP A 218 14.29 3.51 -12.95
C ASP A 218 13.88 2.03 -13.09
N LEU A 219 14.38 1.36 -14.14
CA LEU A 219 14.37 -0.09 -14.19
C LEU A 219 15.48 -0.63 -13.28
N ILE A 220 15.12 -1.54 -12.40
CA ILE A 220 16.04 -2.07 -11.39
C ILE A 220 16.21 -3.57 -11.62
N SER A 221 17.39 -3.97 -12.12
CA SER A 221 17.78 -5.37 -12.22
C SER A 221 18.34 -5.90 -10.88
N ALA A 222 18.47 -7.23 -10.78
CA ALA A 222 19.14 -7.87 -9.65
C ALA A 222 20.60 -7.38 -9.50
N ASP A 223 21.32 -7.15 -10.63
CA ASP A 223 22.69 -6.64 -10.58
C ASP A 223 22.77 -5.22 -10.08
N LYS A 224 21.76 -4.40 -10.38
CA LYS A 224 21.66 -3.05 -9.83
C LYS A 224 21.37 -3.07 -8.32
N LEU A 225 20.56 -4.02 -7.85
CA LEU A 225 20.33 -4.21 -6.42
C LEU A 225 21.62 -4.61 -5.68
N LYS A 226 22.46 -5.47 -6.27
CA LYS A 226 23.77 -5.83 -5.69
C LYS A 226 24.76 -4.67 -5.56
N GLN A 227 24.57 -3.61 -6.36
CA GLN A 227 25.39 -2.39 -6.29
C GLN A 227 24.87 -1.39 -5.26
N ALA A 228 23.72 -1.65 -4.63
CA ALA A 228 23.15 -0.73 -3.67
C ALA A 228 23.99 -0.69 -2.39
N ASP A 229 24.33 0.53 -1.97
CA ASP A 229 24.96 0.78 -0.67
C ASP A 229 23.95 0.58 0.45
N GLU A 230 22.69 1.01 0.22
CA GLU A 230 21.60 0.91 1.17
C GLU A 230 20.30 0.46 0.47
N VAL A 231 19.48 -0.30 1.18
CA VAL A 231 18.13 -0.69 0.72
C VAL A 231 17.13 -0.46 1.84
N PHE A 232 15.97 0.07 1.49
CA PHE A 232 14.85 0.18 2.41
C PHE A 232 13.52 -0.10 1.71
N ILE A 233 12.51 -0.38 2.51
CA ILE A 233 11.14 -0.60 2.03
C ILE A 233 10.17 0.36 2.71
N SER A 234 9.02 0.58 2.09
CA SER A 234 7.97 1.38 2.71
C SER A 234 6.56 0.89 2.41
N ASN A 235 5.68 1.07 3.38
CA ASN A 235 4.24 1.03 3.16
C ASN A 235 3.51 1.99 4.12
N SER A 236 2.18 2.06 4.00
CA SER A 236 1.37 2.99 4.79
C SER A 236 1.29 2.66 6.29
N VAL A 237 1.61 1.43 6.70
CA VAL A 237 1.48 0.94 8.07
C VAL A 237 2.82 0.94 8.80
N ILE A 238 3.87 0.36 8.19
CA ILE A 238 5.19 0.24 8.81
C ILE A 238 6.07 1.49 8.61
N GLY A 239 5.63 2.44 7.76
CA GLY A 239 6.46 3.58 7.38
C GLY A 239 7.66 3.15 6.54
N ILE A 240 8.85 3.68 6.85
CA ILE A 240 10.13 3.32 6.22
C ILE A 240 10.85 2.30 7.12
N GLN A 241 11.33 1.22 6.54
CA GLN A 241 12.11 0.19 7.23
C GLN A 241 13.41 -0.10 6.47
N SER A 242 14.53 0.01 7.17
CA SER A 242 15.86 -0.32 6.64
C SER A 242 15.96 -1.83 6.41
N VAL A 243 16.66 -2.24 5.36
CA VAL A 243 16.96 -3.64 5.06
C VAL A 243 18.37 -3.94 5.52
N LYS A 244 18.53 -5.04 6.27
CA LYS A 244 19.81 -5.48 6.82
C LYS A 244 20.47 -6.61 6.03
N SER A 245 19.68 -7.37 5.30
CA SER A 245 20.18 -8.50 4.50
C SER A 245 19.26 -8.83 3.33
N ILE A 246 19.84 -9.34 2.25
CA ILE A 246 19.15 -9.85 1.07
C ILE A 246 19.77 -11.21 0.73
N GLU A 247 18.94 -12.25 0.59
CA GLU A 247 19.40 -13.64 0.37
C GLU A 247 20.43 -14.10 1.41
N GLY A 248 20.35 -13.59 2.63
CA GLY A 248 21.32 -13.89 3.70
C GLY A 248 22.58 -13.01 3.69
N ASP A 249 22.86 -12.31 2.58
CA ASP A 249 23.99 -11.38 2.47
C ASP A 249 23.67 -10.08 3.24
N SER A 250 24.54 -9.72 4.17
CA SER A 250 24.37 -8.52 5.00
C SER A 250 24.66 -7.25 4.20
N LEU A 251 23.82 -6.24 4.38
CA LEU A 251 24.08 -4.87 3.91
C LEU A 251 24.84 -4.09 5.00
N SER A 252 25.56 -3.05 4.56
CA SER A 252 26.23 -2.11 5.45
C SER A 252 25.24 -1.24 6.24
N ASP A 253 25.75 -0.32 7.06
CA ASP A 253 24.95 0.70 7.74
C ASP A 253 24.16 1.53 6.70
N ASN A 254 23.01 2.05 7.14
CA ASN A 254 22.05 2.75 6.27
C ASN A 254 21.93 4.26 6.66
N PRO A 255 23.01 5.07 6.58
CA PRO A 255 22.97 6.45 7.07
C PRO A 255 22.00 7.36 6.33
N LEU A 256 21.94 7.30 4.99
CA LEU A 256 21.02 8.12 4.20
C LEU A 256 19.57 7.65 4.36
N THR A 257 19.35 6.35 4.49
CA THR A 257 18.03 5.80 4.84
C THR A 257 17.54 6.32 6.17
N GLU A 258 18.40 6.38 7.19
CA GLU A 258 18.01 6.89 8.51
C GLU A 258 17.74 8.41 8.47
N GLU A 259 18.44 9.20 7.65
CA GLU A 259 18.10 10.61 7.40
C GLU A 259 16.72 10.78 6.77
N ILE A 260 16.43 10.01 5.69
CA ILE A 260 15.12 10.02 5.04
C ILE A 260 14.02 9.57 6.03
N LYS A 261 14.29 8.55 6.83
CA LYS A 261 13.38 8.02 7.85
C LYS A 261 13.09 9.04 8.95
N ALA A 262 14.11 9.79 9.39
CA ALA A 262 13.96 10.87 10.37
C ALA A 262 13.10 12.02 9.79
N ALA A 263 13.35 12.44 8.56
CA ALA A 263 12.56 13.44 7.86
C ALA A 263 11.10 12.99 7.67
N PHE A 264 10.90 11.72 7.28
CA PHE A 264 9.56 11.12 7.14
C PHE A 264 8.83 11.07 8.49
N LYS A 265 9.52 10.70 9.56
CA LYS A 265 8.97 10.73 10.93
C LYS A 265 8.52 12.12 11.32
N GLY A 266 9.31 13.16 11.00
CA GLY A 266 8.91 14.56 11.18
C GLY A 266 7.58 14.88 10.50
N LYS A 267 7.37 14.42 9.24
CA LYS A 267 6.09 14.57 8.53
C LYS A 267 4.95 13.82 9.21
N THR A 268 5.18 12.60 9.73
CA THR A 268 4.13 11.86 10.45
C THR A 268 3.75 12.48 11.80
N GLN A 269 4.59 13.34 12.36
CA GLN A 269 4.33 14.08 13.59
C GLN A 269 3.66 15.45 13.33
N ASP A 270 3.71 15.95 12.10
CA ASP A 270 3.05 17.20 11.72
C ASP A 270 1.52 17.00 11.71
N ILE A 271 0.81 17.85 12.46
CA ILE A 271 -0.65 17.81 12.55
C ILE A 271 -1.34 17.97 11.17
N LYS A 272 -0.70 18.68 10.23
CA LYS A 272 -1.19 18.84 8.85
C LYS A 272 -1.23 17.53 8.05
N SER A 273 -0.50 16.53 8.49
CA SER A 273 -0.48 15.18 7.88
C SER A 273 -1.66 14.31 8.34
N TRP A 274 -2.43 14.79 9.34
CA TRP A 274 -3.54 14.09 9.94
C TRP A 274 -4.86 14.77 9.58
N THR A 275 -5.74 14.06 8.92
CA THR A 275 -7.09 14.52 8.61
C THR A 275 -8.04 14.06 9.72
N CYS A 276 -8.76 15.00 10.32
CA CYS A 276 -9.75 14.73 11.36
C CYS A 276 -11.10 14.35 10.73
N PHE A 277 -11.73 13.32 11.28
CA PHE A 277 -13.04 12.79 10.88
C PHE A 277 -14.07 12.97 11.98
#